data_a50e6e2a54fcdbfc8779874e7ec900be
#
_entry.id   a50e6e2a54fcdbfc8779874e7ec900be
#
_cell.length_a   1.000
_cell.length_b   1.000
_cell.length_c   1.000
_cell.angle_alpha   90.00
_cell.angle_beta   90.00
_cell.angle_gamma   90.00
#
_symmetry.space_group_name_H-M   'P 1'
#
loop_
_entity.id
_entity.type
_entity.pdbx_description
1 polymer ?
#
loop_
_entity_poly.entity_id
_entity_poly.type
_entity_poly.pdbx_seq_one_letter_code
_entity_poly.pdbx_strand_id
1 'polypeptide(L)'
;MTDTICTIDCENFVHGPNDPRGKGECKCFGVPVTVGCLCLERFEYFTPLDKVKTVDNQKVKADNGKPKLTLVPRKILEAIARVREYGNNKYPEGGPDNWKQVSIGRYRDATFRHLVAYLDNPSGVDEESGLPHLWHLACNVAFLCEMEEINGSGKNDTKL
;
A
#
# COMPACT_ATOMS: atom_id res chain seq x y z
N MET A 1 14.79 28.17 -4.51
CA MET A 1 15.90 27.81 -3.61
C MET A 1 17.16 27.79 -4.47
N THR A 2 18.13 28.64 -4.15
CA THR A 2 19.38 28.68 -4.93
C THR A 2 20.24 27.50 -4.49
N ASP A 3 20.51 26.61 -5.43
CA ASP A 3 21.43 25.51 -5.22
C ASP A 3 22.80 26.06 -4.76
N THR A 4 23.27 25.60 -3.62
CA THR A 4 24.57 26.00 -3.14
C THR A 4 25.61 25.11 -3.80
N ILE A 5 26.49 25.75 -4.56
CA ILE A 5 27.54 25.09 -5.33
C ILE A 5 28.86 25.19 -4.56
N CYS A 6 29.67 24.14 -4.56
CA CYS A 6 31.02 24.18 -4.03
C CYS A 6 31.85 25.21 -4.81
N THR A 7 32.47 26.16 -4.09
CA THR A 7 33.33 27.16 -4.68
C THR A 7 34.76 26.96 -4.20
N ILE A 8 35.71 27.54 -4.93
CA ILE A 8 37.14 27.49 -4.58
C ILE A 8 37.44 28.19 -3.24
N ASP A 9 36.53 29.08 -2.82
CA ASP A 9 36.65 29.86 -1.58
C ASP A 9 35.96 29.15 -0.39
N CYS A 10 35.46 27.94 -0.56
CA CYS A 10 34.90 27.16 0.56
C CYS A 10 36.02 26.79 1.53
N GLU A 11 35.87 27.16 2.80
CA GLU A 11 36.86 26.89 3.85
C GLU A 11 37.12 25.38 4.07
N ASN A 12 36.18 24.55 3.68
CA ASN A 12 36.28 23.09 3.78
C ASN A 12 36.81 22.40 2.50
N PHE A 13 37.13 23.20 1.46
CA PHE A 13 37.69 22.67 0.24
C PHE A 13 39.22 22.61 0.29
N VAL A 14 39.79 21.40 0.14
CA VAL A 14 41.21 21.20 0.04
C VAL A 14 41.61 20.98 -1.40
N HIS A 15 42.38 21.89 -1.94
CA HIS A 15 42.91 21.79 -3.29
C HIS A 15 43.77 20.53 -3.46
N GLY A 16 43.49 19.74 -4.48
CA GLY A 16 44.40 18.69 -4.90
C GLY A 16 45.70 19.31 -5.47
N PRO A 17 46.88 18.70 -5.20
CA PRO A 17 48.10 19.22 -5.74
C PRO A 17 48.07 19.18 -7.29
N ASN A 18 48.24 20.37 -7.89
CA ASN A 18 48.38 20.57 -9.34
C ASN A 18 47.14 20.30 -10.22
N ASP A 19 45.93 20.42 -9.74
CA ASP A 19 44.75 20.31 -10.64
C ASP A 19 44.19 21.67 -11.05
N PRO A 20 44.42 22.13 -12.30
CA PRO A 20 43.93 23.42 -12.80
C PRO A 20 42.39 23.44 -12.99
N ARG A 21 41.71 22.31 -12.82
CA ARG A 21 40.24 22.16 -13.01
C ARG A 21 39.46 22.31 -11.71
N GLY A 22 40.11 22.69 -10.62
CA GLY A 22 39.46 22.87 -9.33
C GLY A 22 38.98 21.58 -8.68
N LYS A 23 39.69 20.48 -8.88
CA LYS A 23 39.47 19.23 -8.16
C LYS A 23 40.16 19.26 -6.83
N GLY A 24 39.49 18.71 -5.80
CA GLY A 24 40.03 18.66 -4.46
C GLY A 24 39.26 17.67 -3.60
N GLU A 25 39.38 17.80 -2.30
CA GLU A 25 38.65 17.01 -1.32
C GLU A 25 37.88 17.91 -0.37
N CYS A 26 36.66 17.51 -0.04
CA CYS A 26 35.89 18.19 1.00
C CYS A 26 36.30 17.67 2.38
N LYS A 27 36.83 18.53 3.25
CA LYS A 27 37.26 18.16 4.61
C LYS A 27 36.11 17.63 5.47
N CYS A 28 34.88 18.13 5.26
CA CYS A 28 33.76 17.70 6.06
C CYS A 28 33.33 16.26 5.76
N PHE A 29 33.52 15.80 4.51
CA PHE A 29 33.01 14.51 4.07
C PHE A 29 34.10 13.53 3.62
N GLY A 30 35.36 13.97 3.52
CA GLY A 30 36.47 13.14 3.10
C GLY A 30 36.30 12.55 1.68
N VAL A 31 35.57 13.25 0.82
CA VAL A 31 35.26 12.78 -0.53
C VAL A 31 35.88 13.71 -1.59
N PRO A 32 36.33 13.18 -2.72
CA PRO A 32 36.79 14.00 -3.83
C PRO A 32 35.64 14.80 -4.41
N VAL A 33 35.84 16.10 -4.59
CA VAL A 33 34.87 17.05 -5.15
C VAL A 33 35.49 17.88 -6.24
N THR A 34 34.66 18.43 -7.12
CA THR A 34 35.09 19.39 -8.16
C THR A 34 34.42 20.71 -7.85
N VAL A 35 35.11 21.82 -8.07
CA VAL A 35 34.52 23.16 -7.99
C VAL A 35 33.31 23.23 -8.93
N GLY A 36 32.19 23.70 -8.43
CA GLY A 36 30.90 23.68 -9.13
C GLY A 36 29.98 22.51 -8.77
N CYS A 37 30.45 21.54 -7.98
CA CYS A 37 29.57 20.51 -7.42
C CYS A 37 28.68 21.10 -6.32
N LEU A 38 27.53 20.47 -6.09
CA LEU A 38 26.65 20.85 -4.97
C LEU A 38 27.38 20.66 -3.64
N CYS A 39 27.31 21.68 -2.77
CA CYS A 39 27.96 21.64 -1.47
C CYS A 39 27.17 20.75 -0.51
N LEU A 40 27.74 19.62 -0.14
CA LEU A 40 27.10 18.65 0.76
C LEU A 40 26.95 19.17 2.20
N GLU A 41 27.80 20.13 2.62
CA GLU A 41 27.76 20.69 3.98
C GLU A 41 26.50 21.50 4.28
N ARG A 42 25.90 22.13 3.27
CA ARG A 42 24.67 22.92 3.42
C ARG A 42 23.37 22.13 3.26
N PHE A 43 23.45 20.86 2.94
CA PHE A 43 22.33 19.96 3.05
C PHE A 43 22.30 19.40 4.47
N GLU A 44 21.67 20.12 5.41
CA GLU A 44 21.42 19.65 6.78
C GLU A 44 20.69 18.30 6.86
N TYR A 45 20.28 17.78 5.72
CA TYR A 45 19.48 16.54 5.58
C TYR A 45 20.04 15.53 4.57
N PHE A 46 21.30 15.71 4.11
CA PHE A 46 21.89 14.67 3.29
C PHE A 46 22.43 13.54 4.17
N THR A 47 21.53 12.68 4.58
CA THR A 47 21.89 11.34 5.08
C THR A 47 21.96 10.44 3.88
N PRO A 48 23.08 9.75 3.59
CA PRO A 48 23.12 8.71 2.57
C PRO A 48 21.97 7.74 2.80
N LEU A 49 21.29 7.31 1.74
CA LEU A 49 20.10 6.45 1.83
C LEU A 49 20.33 5.17 2.65
N ASP A 50 21.56 4.68 2.69
CA ASP A 50 22.02 3.54 3.48
C ASP A 50 22.20 3.85 5.00
N LYS A 51 22.23 5.14 5.38
CA LYS A 51 22.33 5.59 6.78
C LYS A 51 21.05 6.23 7.32
N VAL A 52 20.02 6.36 6.51
CA VAL A 52 18.69 6.73 7.00
C VAL A 52 18.16 5.54 7.80
N LYS A 53 18.55 5.43 9.05
CA LYS A 53 17.76 4.68 10.02
C LYS A 53 16.43 5.41 10.13
N THR A 54 15.42 4.93 9.41
CA THR A 54 14.04 5.30 9.69
C THR A 54 13.79 4.86 11.13
N VAL A 55 13.93 5.80 12.06
CA VAL A 55 13.52 5.56 13.45
C VAL A 55 12.01 5.49 13.39
N ASP A 56 11.50 4.27 13.47
CA ASP A 56 10.08 4.01 13.57
C ASP A 56 9.57 4.60 14.89
N ASN A 57 9.18 5.88 14.84
CA ASN A 57 8.81 6.63 16.03
C ASN A 57 7.34 6.41 16.36
N GLN A 58 7.06 5.36 17.12
CA GLN A 58 5.73 5.01 17.61
C GLN A 58 5.06 6.12 18.45
N LYS A 59 5.82 7.12 18.94
CA LYS A 59 5.26 8.31 19.61
C LYS A 59 4.58 9.26 18.62
N VAL A 60 5.01 9.24 17.35
CA VAL A 60 4.43 10.08 16.29
C VAL A 60 3.23 9.41 15.65
N LYS A 61 3.25 8.07 15.51
CA LYS A 61 2.15 7.29 14.95
C LYS A 61 2.05 5.94 15.64
N ALA A 62 1.02 5.77 16.45
CA ALA A 62 0.74 4.52 17.17
C ALA A 62 -0.04 3.55 16.26
N ASP A 63 0.66 2.79 15.43
CA ASP A 63 0.10 1.77 14.54
C ASP A 63 0.67 0.36 14.79
N ASN A 64 1.47 0.19 15.84
CA ASN A 64 1.98 -1.10 16.26
C ASN A 64 0.82 -2.06 16.58
N GLY A 65 0.89 -3.26 16.02
CA GLY A 65 -0.16 -4.29 16.18
C GLY A 65 -1.38 -4.13 15.26
N LYS A 66 -1.50 -3.04 14.50
CA LYS A 66 -2.57 -2.88 13.51
C LYS A 66 -2.27 -3.67 12.24
N PRO A 67 -3.30 -4.26 11.59
CA PRO A 67 -3.12 -4.96 10.32
C PRO A 67 -2.53 -4.05 9.24
N LYS A 68 -1.52 -4.54 8.53
CA LYS A 68 -0.92 -3.84 7.40
C LYS A 68 -1.69 -4.15 6.11
N LEU A 69 -2.70 -3.36 5.79
CA LEU A 69 -3.54 -3.57 4.61
C LEU A 69 -2.76 -3.50 3.29
N THR A 70 -1.59 -2.85 3.28
CA THR A 70 -0.67 -2.81 2.12
C THR A 70 -0.07 -4.17 1.76
N LEU A 71 -0.15 -5.17 2.65
CA LEU A 71 0.24 -6.55 2.37
C LEU A 71 -0.82 -7.33 1.58
N VAL A 72 -2.05 -6.80 1.47
CA VAL A 72 -3.11 -7.44 0.68
C VAL A 72 -2.80 -7.26 -0.80
N PRO A 73 -2.76 -8.34 -1.60
CA PRO A 73 -2.54 -8.24 -3.03
C PRO A 73 -3.59 -7.36 -3.71
N ARG A 74 -3.16 -6.39 -4.53
CA ARG A 74 -4.06 -5.44 -5.19
C ARG A 74 -5.17 -6.11 -6.00
N LYS A 75 -4.85 -7.21 -6.66
CA LYS A 75 -5.79 -7.91 -7.55
C LYS A 75 -7.06 -8.42 -6.85
N ILE A 76 -6.98 -8.83 -5.59
CA ILE A 76 -8.18 -9.27 -4.88
C ILE A 76 -9.11 -8.08 -4.59
N LEU A 77 -8.55 -6.90 -4.31
CA LEU A 77 -9.35 -5.69 -4.10
C LEU A 77 -10.06 -5.26 -5.38
N GLU A 78 -9.37 -5.29 -6.53
CA GLU A 78 -9.96 -5.01 -7.84
C GLU A 78 -11.07 -6.02 -8.17
N ALA A 79 -10.86 -7.31 -7.92
CA ALA A 79 -11.84 -8.36 -8.17
C ALA A 79 -13.13 -8.13 -7.36
N ILE A 80 -12.99 -7.88 -6.06
CA ILE A 80 -14.14 -7.59 -5.19
C ILE A 80 -14.88 -6.32 -5.69
N ALA A 81 -14.14 -5.25 -6.00
CA ALA A 81 -14.73 -4.00 -6.47
C ALA A 81 -15.54 -4.20 -7.76
N ARG A 82 -15.04 -4.94 -8.75
CA ARG A 82 -15.75 -5.23 -10.00
C ARG A 82 -17.05 -6.00 -9.78
N VAL A 83 -17.03 -7.02 -8.94
CA VAL A 83 -18.25 -7.78 -8.61
C VAL A 83 -19.24 -6.91 -7.84
N ARG A 84 -18.76 -6.05 -6.96
CA ARG A 84 -19.60 -5.07 -6.24
C ARG A 84 -20.26 -4.06 -7.16
N GLU A 85 -19.49 -3.50 -8.11
CA GLU A 85 -20.03 -2.59 -9.13
C GLU A 85 -21.14 -3.25 -9.94
N TYR A 86 -20.89 -4.49 -10.41
CA TYR A 86 -21.90 -5.27 -11.11
C TYR A 86 -23.16 -5.47 -10.27
N GLY A 87 -23.02 -5.91 -9.02
CA GLY A 87 -24.15 -6.14 -8.11
C GLY A 87 -24.95 -4.86 -7.82
N ASN A 88 -24.27 -3.73 -7.59
CA ASN A 88 -24.93 -2.44 -7.37
C ASN A 88 -25.71 -1.97 -8.60
N ASN A 89 -25.16 -2.17 -9.80
CA ASN A 89 -25.85 -1.80 -11.05
C ASN A 89 -27.06 -2.71 -11.31
N LYS A 90 -26.97 -3.99 -10.95
CA LYS A 90 -28.07 -4.95 -11.11
C LYS A 90 -29.20 -4.72 -10.11
N TYR A 91 -28.86 -4.30 -8.89
CA TYR A 91 -29.81 -4.08 -7.80
C TYR A 91 -29.66 -2.67 -7.24
N PRO A 92 -30.07 -1.62 -7.97
CA PRO A 92 -29.85 -0.22 -7.55
C PRO A 92 -30.67 0.16 -6.33
N GLU A 93 -31.76 -0.55 -6.07
CA GLU A 93 -32.65 -0.32 -4.93
C GLU A 93 -31.95 -0.76 -3.63
N GLY A 94 -31.92 0.13 -2.64
CA GLY A 94 -31.23 -0.11 -1.37
C GLY A 94 -29.79 0.38 -1.32
N GLY A 95 -29.26 0.91 -2.43
CA GLY A 95 -27.95 1.53 -2.50
C GLY A 95 -26.76 0.56 -2.30
N PRO A 96 -25.56 1.09 -2.04
CA PRO A 96 -24.34 0.28 -1.97
C PRO A 96 -24.30 -0.72 -0.80
N ASP A 97 -25.18 -0.58 0.17
CA ASP A 97 -25.28 -1.44 1.35
C ASP A 97 -26.41 -2.48 1.28
N ASN A 98 -27.09 -2.61 0.11
CA ASN A 98 -28.18 -3.56 -0.10
C ASN A 98 -27.79 -5.03 0.21
N TRP A 99 -26.53 -5.38 0.03
CA TRP A 99 -26.00 -6.72 0.31
C TRP A 99 -26.14 -7.13 1.80
N LYS A 100 -26.18 -6.16 2.72
CA LYS A 100 -26.36 -6.42 4.16
C LYS A 100 -27.75 -6.95 4.50
N GLN A 101 -28.72 -6.78 3.59
CA GLN A 101 -30.10 -7.26 3.76
C GLN A 101 -30.29 -8.70 3.28
N VAL A 102 -29.29 -9.28 2.61
CA VAL A 102 -29.34 -10.65 2.11
C VAL A 102 -28.93 -11.61 3.23
N SER A 103 -29.66 -12.72 3.39
CA SER A 103 -29.32 -13.69 4.43
C SER A 103 -27.95 -14.31 4.18
N ILE A 104 -27.18 -14.55 5.26
CA ILE A 104 -25.84 -15.11 5.21
C ILE A 104 -25.79 -16.49 4.52
N GLY A 105 -26.87 -17.30 4.64
CA GLY A 105 -26.99 -18.58 3.98
C GLY A 105 -26.86 -18.48 2.47
N ARG A 106 -27.47 -17.45 1.86
CA ARG A 106 -27.37 -17.24 0.41
C ARG A 106 -25.95 -16.92 -0.05
N TYR A 107 -25.16 -16.23 0.74
CA TYR A 107 -23.74 -15.99 0.44
C TYR A 107 -22.91 -17.26 0.60
N ARG A 108 -23.20 -18.10 1.59
CA ARG A 108 -22.52 -19.40 1.74
C ARG A 108 -22.79 -20.29 0.52
N ASP A 109 -24.05 -20.36 0.06
CA ASP A 109 -24.42 -21.13 -1.13
C ASP A 109 -23.75 -20.56 -2.39
N ALA A 110 -23.72 -19.25 -2.55
CA ALA A 110 -23.04 -18.60 -3.68
C ALA A 110 -21.52 -18.84 -3.65
N THR A 111 -20.91 -18.76 -2.48
CA THR A 111 -19.48 -19.07 -2.28
C THR A 111 -19.17 -20.48 -2.76
N PHE A 112 -19.99 -21.45 -2.35
CA PHE A 112 -19.78 -22.83 -2.73
C PHE A 112 -19.99 -23.07 -4.23
N ARG A 113 -21.03 -22.50 -4.85
CA ARG A 113 -21.25 -22.61 -6.30
C ARG A 113 -20.08 -22.07 -7.12
N HIS A 114 -19.59 -20.87 -6.78
CA HIS A 114 -18.46 -20.29 -7.50
C HIS A 114 -17.14 -21.01 -7.22
N LEU A 115 -16.96 -21.60 -6.04
CA LEU A 115 -15.80 -22.45 -5.76
C LEU A 115 -15.79 -23.69 -6.65
N VAL A 116 -16.91 -24.41 -6.74
CA VAL A 116 -17.02 -25.61 -7.58
C VAL A 116 -16.79 -25.24 -9.04
N ALA A 117 -17.46 -24.21 -9.56
CA ALA A 117 -17.28 -23.76 -10.93
C ALA A 117 -15.82 -23.35 -11.25
N TYR A 118 -15.14 -22.71 -10.30
CA TYR A 118 -13.72 -22.39 -10.45
C TYR A 118 -12.82 -23.64 -10.46
N LEU A 119 -13.12 -24.64 -9.63
CA LEU A 119 -12.34 -25.89 -9.59
C LEU A 119 -12.52 -26.70 -10.88
N ASP A 120 -13.72 -26.69 -11.46
CA ASP A 120 -13.99 -27.33 -12.74
C ASP A 120 -13.30 -26.62 -13.91
N ASN A 121 -13.33 -25.29 -13.91
CA ASN A 121 -12.68 -24.47 -14.92
C ASN A 121 -12.08 -23.19 -14.31
N PRO A 122 -10.77 -23.17 -13.98
CA PRO A 122 -10.11 -22.01 -13.37
C PRO A 122 -10.17 -20.72 -14.21
N SER A 123 -10.39 -20.83 -15.53
CA SER A 123 -10.55 -19.70 -16.44
C SER A 123 -12.02 -19.33 -16.68
N GLY A 124 -12.95 -20.05 -16.04
CA GLY A 124 -14.38 -19.89 -16.23
C GLY A 124 -14.90 -18.54 -15.72
N VAL A 125 -15.90 -18.04 -16.42
CA VAL A 125 -16.62 -16.82 -16.07
C VAL A 125 -18.08 -17.14 -15.75
N ASP A 126 -18.66 -16.38 -14.87
CA ASP A 126 -20.09 -16.44 -14.59
C ASP A 126 -20.87 -15.91 -15.81
N GLU A 127 -21.84 -16.68 -16.28
CA GLU A 127 -22.58 -16.40 -17.52
C GLU A 127 -23.39 -15.11 -17.44
N GLU A 128 -23.82 -14.75 -16.25
CA GLU A 128 -24.67 -13.58 -16.04
C GLU A 128 -23.85 -12.27 -16.00
N SER A 129 -22.72 -12.27 -15.30
CA SER A 129 -21.89 -11.08 -15.09
C SER A 129 -20.75 -10.96 -16.09
N GLY A 130 -20.34 -12.07 -16.72
CA GLY A 130 -19.13 -12.16 -17.53
C GLY A 130 -17.83 -12.05 -16.70
N LEU A 131 -17.91 -12.06 -15.38
CA LEU A 131 -16.77 -11.93 -14.48
C LEU A 131 -16.27 -13.32 -14.04
N PRO A 132 -14.96 -13.49 -13.78
CA PRO A 132 -14.40 -14.76 -13.33
C PRO A 132 -15.07 -15.29 -12.06
N HIS A 133 -15.35 -16.61 -12.01
CA HIS A 133 -15.92 -17.26 -10.82
C HIS A 133 -15.08 -17.00 -9.57
N LEU A 134 -13.74 -16.96 -9.70
CA LEU A 134 -12.84 -16.66 -8.59
C LEU A 134 -13.08 -15.25 -8.00
N TRP A 135 -13.50 -14.27 -8.81
CA TRP A 135 -13.82 -12.93 -8.33
C TRP A 135 -15.11 -12.89 -7.52
N HIS A 136 -16.13 -13.62 -8.00
CA HIS A 136 -17.38 -13.81 -7.24
C HIS A 136 -17.13 -14.53 -5.92
N LEU A 137 -16.28 -15.57 -5.92
CA LEU A 137 -15.87 -16.27 -4.72
C LEU A 137 -15.23 -15.29 -3.72
N ALA A 138 -14.27 -14.48 -4.15
CA ALA A 138 -13.60 -13.50 -3.29
C ALA A 138 -14.59 -12.47 -2.70
N CYS A 139 -15.53 -11.97 -3.50
CA CYS A 139 -16.54 -11.02 -3.05
C CYS A 139 -17.49 -11.65 -2.02
N ASN A 140 -17.98 -12.86 -2.26
CA ASN A 140 -18.84 -13.56 -1.32
C ASN A 140 -18.13 -13.85 0.01
N VAL A 141 -16.85 -14.25 -0.03
CA VAL A 141 -16.04 -14.45 1.18
C VAL A 141 -15.88 -13.13 1.94
N ALA A 142 -15.66 -12.00 1.25
CA ALA A 142 -15.58 -10.69 1.90
C ALA A 142 -16.89 -10.33 2.62
N PHE A 143 -18.05 -10.60 2.01
CA PHE A 143 -19.34 -10.41 2.67
C PHE A 143 -19.51 -11.30 3.89
N LEU A 144 -19.11 -12.58 3.81
CA LEU A 144 -19.19 -13.50 4.94
C LEU A 144 -18.32 -13.02 6.09
N CYS A 145 -17.09 -12.55 5.84
CA CYS A 145 -16.22 -12.00 6.88
C CYS A 145 -16.90 -10.84 7.63
N GLU A 146 -17.48 -9.90 6.88
CA GLU A 146 -18.15 -8.73 7.48
C GLU A 146 -19.41 -9.14 8.28
N MET A 147 -20.24 -10.02 7.72
CA MET A 147 -21.50 -10.44 8.34
C MET A 147 -21.28 -11.33 9.59
N GLU A 148 -20.25 -12.17 9.60
CA GLU A 148 -19.92 -12.99 10.79
C GLU A 148 -19.39 -12.10 11.92
N GLU A 149 -18.62 -11.03 11.62
CA GLU A 149 -18.16 -10.07 12.61
C GLU A 149 -19.35 -9.31 13.23
N ILE A 150 -20.29 -8.81 12.41
CA ILE A 150 -21.51 -8.15 12.88
C ILE A 150 -22.30 -9.08 13.81
N ASN A 151 -22.52 -10.34 13.42
CA ASN A 151 -23.25 -11.32 14.20
C ASN A 151 -22.53 -11.74 15.48
N GLY A 152 -21.17 -11.75 15.47
CA GLY A 152 -20.33 -12.05 16.62
C GLY A 152 -20.36 -10.95 17.69
N SER A 153 -20.37 -9.71 17.26
CA SER A 153 -20.42 -8.52 18.14
C SER A 153 -21.74 -8.43 18.91
N GLY A 154 -22.86 -8.87 18.30
CA GLY A 154 -24.17 -8.90 18.97
C GLY A 154 -24.33 -9.96 20.06
N LYS A 155 -23.39 -10.89 20.22
CA LYS A 155 -23.43 -11.97 21.24
C LYS A 155 -22.65 -11.64 22.51
N ASN A 156 -21.85 -10.59 22.52
CA ASN A 156 -21.02 -10.21 23.68
C ASN A 156 -21.72 -9.27 24.68
N ASP A 157 -22.91 -8.76 24.38
CA ASP A 157 -23.66 -7.89 25.30
C ASP A 157 -24.59 -8.65 26.28
N THR A 158 -24.51 -9.99 26.33
CA THR A 158 -25.29 -10.78 27.26
C THR A 158 -24.38 -11.63 28.17
N LYS A 159 -23.51 -10.97 28.95
CA LYS A 159 -22.97 -11.52 30.19
C LYS A 159 -23.11 -10.45 31.26
N LEU A 160 -24.24 -10.48 31.91
CA LEU A 160 -24.40 -10.07 33.31
C LEU A 160 -23.92 -11.21 34.22
#